data_50fa742b84ea7e0d9b15d2082e52aa3e
#
_entry.id   50fa742b84ea7e0d9b15d2082e52aa3e
#
_cell.length_a   1.000
_cell.length_b   1.000
_cell.length_c   1.000
_cell.angle_alpha   90.00
_cell.angle_beta   90.00
_cell.angle_gamma   90.00
#
_symmetry.space_group_name_H-M   'P 1'
#
loop_
_entity.id
_entity.type
_entity.pdbx_description
1 polymer ?
#
loop_
_entity_poly.entity_id
_entity_poly.type
_entity_poly.pdbx_seq_one_letter_code
_entity_poly.pdbx_strand_id
1 'polypeptide(L)'
;GAHGYEVWTGADIPCDVLDVEVVSHTECNPATGDYSVSFTVEYTGAPESGGFSVNGNLIVLQESGSTYVIDIPSNGTWLNLDVSFEDEPACSFFLGNAVYGPSYCYVDQGCPTDLNGDGSITVADVLAILSEFGCTLNCSYDVNGDNSITVSDVLDILSTFGDLCE
;
A
#
# COMPACT_ATOMS: atom_id res chain seq x y z
N GLY A 1 -44.87 11.43 -42.25
CA GLY A 1 -44.25 10.81 -41.13
C GLY A 1 -43.05 11.65 -40.67
N ALA A 2 -43.21 12.41 -39.57
CA ALA A 2 -42.14 13.14 -38.98
C ALA A 2 -41.29 12.16 -38.17
N HIS A 3 -40.07 11.95 -38.55
CA HIS A 3 -39.09 11.28 -37.70
C HIS A 3 -38.67 12.27 -36.62
N GLY A 4 -39.19 12.07 -35.41
CA GLY A 4 -38.70 12.78 -34.24
C GLY A 4 -37.26 12.37 -33.97
N TYR A 5 -36.35 13.31 -34.08
CA TYR A 5 -35.03 13.16 -33.49
C TYR A 5 -35.22 13.27 -31.97
N GLU A 6 -35.04 12.19 -31.26
CA GLU A 6 -34.84 12.29 -29.81
C GLU A 6 -33.54 13.05 -29.58
N VAL A 7 -33.69 14.28 -29.08
CA VAL A 7 -32.58 15.05 -28.58
C VAL A 7 -32.20 14.40 -27.25
N TRP A 8 -31.12 13.64 -27.24
CA TRP A 8 -30.48 13.20 -26.01
C TRP A 8 -30.01 14.44 -25.25
N THR A 9 -30.86 14.90 -24.33
CA THR A 9 -30.43 15.87 -23.34
C THR A 9 -29.47 15.12 -22.42
N GLY A 10 -28.23 15.59 -22.26
CA GLY A 10 -27.09 14.92 -21.66
C GLY A 10 -27.21 14.45 -20.21
N ALA A 11 -28.36 13.90 -19.82
CA ALA A 11 -28.70 13.44 -18.48
C ALA A 11 -28.70 11.92 -18.29
N ASP A 12 -28.39 11.12 -19.34
CA ASP A 12 -28.51 9.66 -19.29
C ASP A 12 -27.29 8.94 -19.90
N ILE A 13 -26.07 9.42 -19.66
CA ILE A 13 -24.91 8.57 -19.88
C ILE A 13 -24.84 7.66 -18.64
N PRO A 14 -25.07 6.33 -18.80
CA PRO A 14 -24.96 5.43 -17.66
C PRO A 14 -23.55 5.51 -17.08
N CYS A 15 -23.47 5.47 -15.76
CA CYS A 15 -22.17 5.41 -15.08
C CYS A 15 -21.45 4.13 -15.48
N ASP A 16 -20.20 4.26 -15.87
CA ASP A 16 -19.31 3.13 -16.18
C ASP A 16 -17.88 3.49 -15.80
N VAL A 17 -17.22 2.60 -15.03
CA VAL A 17 -15.79 2.69 -14.79
C VAL A 17 -15.10 1.89 -15.89
N LEU A 18 -14.42 2.60 -16.76
CA LEU A 18 -13.86 2.06 -17.99
C LEU A 18 -12.52 1.37 -17.75
N ASP A 19 -11.68 1.95 -16.89
CA ASP A 19 -10.35 1.43 -16.59
C ASP A 19 -9.84 1.90 -15.22
N VAL A 20 -9.02 1.06 -14.60
CA VAL A 20 -8.23 1.38 -13.40
C VAL A 20 -6.81 0.90 -13.63
N GLU A 21 -5.86 1.83 -13.71
CA GLU A 21 -4.45 1.52 -13.97
C GLU A 21 -3.56 1.97 -12.81
N VAL A 22 -2.68 1.09 -12.34
CA VAL A 22 -1.64 1.46 -11.36
C VAL A 22 -0.52 2.17 -12.07
N VAL A 23 -0.23 3.41 -11.65
CA VAL A 23 0.84 4.25 -12.19
C VAL A 23 2.17 3.95 -11.50
N SER A 24 2.15 3.86 -10.17
CA SER A 24 3.34 3.62 -9.35
C SER A 24 2.97 3.21 -7.93
N HIS A 25 3.93 2.70 -7.21
CA HIS A 25 3.87 2.53 -5.76
C HIS A 25 5.21 2.92 -5.13
N THR A 26 5.17 3.28 -3.85
CA THR A 26 6.38 3.62 -3.10
C THR A 26 6.96 2.39 -2.41
N GLU A 27 8.19 2.52 -1.95
CA GLU A 27 8.71 1.66 -0.88
C GLU A 27 7.88 1.86 0.39
N CYS A 28 8.01 0.94 1.31
CA CYS A 28 7.34 1.04 2.59
C CYS A 28 7.90 2.19 3.44
N ASN A 29 7.03 2.94 4.09
CA ASN A 29 7.40 3.97 5.06
C ASN A 29 7.63 3.30 6.43
N PRO A 30 8.87 3.26 6.94
CA PRO A 30 9.16 2.59 8.22
C PRO A 30 8.50 3.24 9.43
N ALA A 31 8.08 4.51 9.33
CA ALA A 31 7.43 5.21 10.44
C ALA A 31 5.94 4.85 10.60
N THR A 32 5.28 4.41 9.53
CA THR A 32 3.84 4.12 9.53
C THR A 32 3.52 2.66 9.23
N GLY A 33 4.45 1.92 8.64
CA GLY A 33 4.21 0.57 8.18
C GLY A 33 3.43 0.48 6.87
N ASP A 34 3.20 1.62 6.21
CA ASP A 34 2.39 1.71 5.00
C ASP A 34 3.25 1.98 3.76
N TYR A 35 2.72 1.64 2.60
CA TYR A 35 3.20 2.10 1.31
C TYR A 35 2.10 2.79 0.54
N SER A 36 2.44 3.74 -0.32
CA SER A 36 1.47 4.47 -1.12
C SER A 36 1.36 3.87 -2.51
N VAL A 37 0.13 3.75 -3.00
CA VAL A 37 -0.17 3.32 -4.37
C VAL A 37 -0.82 4.46 -5.11
N SER A 38 -0.26 4.83 -6.27
CA SER A 38 -0.81 5.81 -7.19
C SER A 38 -1.47 5.08 -8.36
N PHE A 39 -2.71 5.42 -8.66
CA PHE A 39 -3.48 4.82 -9.74
C PHE A 39 -4.38 5.85 -10.41
N THR A 40 -4.78 5.58 -11.64
CA THR A 40 -5.77 6.39 -12.38
C THR A 40 -7.07 5.63 -12.50
N VAL A 41 -8.18 6.36 -12.58
CA VAL A 41 -9.51 5.82 -12.82
C VAL A 41 -10.13 6.56 -14.00
N GLU A 42 -10.49 5.83 -15.05
CA GLU A 42 -11.25 6.35 -16.18
C GLU A 42 -12.72 5.95 -16.03
N TYR A 43 -13.61 6.91 -16.09
CA TYR A 43 -15.05 6.68 -15.96
C TYR A 43 -15.86 7.65 -16.81
N THR A 44 -17.14 7.30 -17.04
CA THR A 44 -18.14 8.15 -17.69
C THR A 44 -19.42 8.14 -16.86
N GLY A 45 -20.24 9.20 -17.00
CA GLY A 45 -21.56 9.26 -16.39
C GLY A 45 -21.56 9.16 -14.87
N ALA A 46 -20.56 9.75 -14.20
CA ALA A 46 -20.51 9.72 -12.73
C ALA A 46 -21.81 10.28 -12.13
N PRO A 47 -22.37 9.65 -11.07
CA PRO A 47 -23.53 10.18 -10.36
C PRO A 47 -23.28 11.61 -9.85
N GLU A 48 -24.32 12.46 -9.87
CA GLU A 48 -24.24 13.82 -9.32
C GLU A 48 -24.18 13.86 -7.79
N SER A 49 -24.49 12.74 -7.15
CA SER A 49 -24.51 12.56 -5.69
C SER A 49 -23.88 11.23 -5.31
N GLY A 50 -23.59 11.07 -4.02
CA GLY A 50 -22.96 9.87 -3.48
C GLY A 50 -21.44 9.97 -3.41
N GLY A 51 -20.84 8.98 -2.78
CA GLY A 51 -19.41 8.88 -2.59
C GLY A 51 -18.73 8.06 -3.69
N PHE A 52 -17.51 8.41 -3.98
CA PHE A 52 -16.58 7.56 -4.71
C PHE A 52 -15.73 6.79 -3.70
N SER A 53 -15.67 5.49 -3.82
CA SER A 53 -14.94 4.65 -2.88
C SER A 53 -13.87 3.81 -3.55
N VAL A 54 -12.78 3.62 -2.83
CA VAL A 54 -11.72 2.67 -3.19
C VAL A 54 -11.49 1.74 -2.00
N ASN A 55 -11.64 0.45 -2.22
CA ASN A 55 -11.55 -0.58 -1.17
C ASN A 55 -12.47 -0.29 0.04
N GLY A 56 -13.65 0.27 -0.22
CA GLY A 56 -14.62 0.64 0.81
C GLY A 56 -14.30 1.94 1.57
N ASN A 57 -13.22 2.64 1.23
CA ASN A 57 -12.90 3.95 1.80
C ASN A 57 -13.36 5.05 0.85
N LEU A 58 -14.13 6.01 1.39
CA LEU A 58 -14.59 7.17 0.63
C LEU A 58 -13.41 8.10 0.34
N ILE A 59 -13.28 8.49 -0.92
CA ILE A 59 -12.31 9.47 -1.38
C ILE A 59 -12.98 10.55 -2.22
N VAL A 60 -12.31 11.68 -2.38
CA VAL A 60 -12.85 12.79 -3.18
C VAL A 60 -12.75 12.42 -4.66
N LEU A 61 -13.89 12.40 -5.35
CA LEU A 61 -13.94 12.18 -6.80
C LEU A 61 -13.23 13.34 -7.52
N GLN A 62 -12.33 12.99 -8.42
CA GLN A 62 -11.64 13.90 -9.32
C GLN A 62 -12.12 13.66 -10.75
N GLU A 63 -11.67 14.47 -11.70
CA GLU A 63 -12.00 14.27 -13.11
C GLU A 63 -11.48 12.91 -13.61
N SER A 64 -12.22 12.30 -14.56
CA SER A 64 -11.82 11.03 -15.19
C SER A 64 -10.38 11.09 -15.73
N GLY A 65 -9.58 10.06 -15.45
CA GLY A 65 -8.17 10.00 -15.79
C GLY A 65 -7.23 10.70 -14.79
N SER A 66 -7.76 11.30 -13.71
CA SER A 66 -6.93 11.86 -12.64
C SER A 66 -6.23 10.77 -11.83
N THR A 67 -5.09 11.13 -11.24
CA THR A 67 -4.32 10.22 -10.38
C THR A 67 -4.79 10.32 -8.93
N TYR A 68 -5.10 9.19 -8.35
CA TYR A 68 -5.40 9.00 -6.93
C TYR A 68 -4.20 8.39 -6.22
N VAL A 69 -4.08 8.67 -4.93
CA VAL A 69 -3.07 8.07 -4.05
C VAL A 69 -3.76 7.53 -2.80
N ILE A 70 -3.48 6.29 -2.45
CA ILE A 70 -3.94 5.66 -1.21
C ILE A 70 -2.77 5.04 -0.47
N ASP A 71 -2.83 5.08 0.85
CA ASP A 71 -1.86 4.41 1.72
C ASP A 71 -2.41 3.06 2.16
N ILE A 72 -1.60 2.03 2.02
CA ILE A 72 -1.95 0.63 2.25
C ILE A 72 -0.95 0.03 3.24
N PRO A 73 -1.43 -0.66 4.30
CA PRO A 73 -0.55 -1.40 5.20
C PRO A 73 0.27 -2.44 4.46
N SER A 74 1.56 -2.45 4.75
CA SER A 74 2.50 -3.41 4.18
C SER A 74 2.30 -4.79 4.84
N ASN A 75 2.01 -5.80 4.04
CA ASN A 75 1.68 -7.13 4.56
C ASN A 75 2.19 -8.29 3.68
N GLY A 76 2.96 -7.97 2.63
CA GLY A 76 3.50 -8.97 1.70
C GLY A 76 2.43 -9.74 0.91
N THR A 77 1.29 -9.11 0.66
CA THR A 77 0.20 -9.72 -0.12
C THR A 77 -0.14 -8.89 -1.36
N TRP A 78 -0.86 -9.50 -2.29
CA TRP A 78 -1.41 -8.78 -3.42
C TRP A 78 -2.51 -7.82 -2.99
N LEU A 79 -2.36 -6.56 -3.36
CA LEU A 79 -3.42 -5.56 -3.27
C LEU A 79 -4.38 -5.76 -4.45
N ASN A 80 -5.67 -5.76 -4.15
CA ASN A 80 -6.72 -5.57 -5.16
C ASN A 80 -7.25 -4.14 -5.04
N LEU A 81 -7.64 -3.54 -6.15
CA LEU A 81 -8.33 -2.27 -6.18
C LEU A 81 -9.79 -2.51 -6.56
N ASP A 82 -10.69 -2.21 -5.64
CA ASP A 82 -12.13 -2.24 -5.83
C ASP A 82 -12.64 -0.79 -5.81
N VAL A 83 -13.05 -0.31 -6.98
CA VAL A 83 -13.50 1.06 -7.20
C VAL A 83 -14.98 1.06 -7.44
N SER A 84 -15.75 1.90 -6.74
CA SER A 84 -17.20 1.94 -6.89
C SER A 84 -17.80 3.31 -6.55
N PHE A 85 -19.00 3.57 -7.06
CA PHE A 85 -19.83 4.71 -6.69
C PHE A 85 -20.94 4.24 -5.75
N GLU A 86 -21.12 4.90 -4.59
CA GLU A 86 -22.07 4.46 -3.57
C GLU A 86 -23.51 4.50 -4.05
N ASP A 87 -23.91 5.57 -4.77
CA ASP A 87 -25.28 5.74 -5.26
C ASP A 87 -25.58 4.87 -6.49
N GLU A 88 -24.56 4.30 -7.12
CA GLU A 88 -24.68 3.41 -8.27
C GLU A 88 -23.69 2.23 -8.19
N PRO A 89 -23.93 1.24 -7.32
CA PRO A 89 -23.00 0.13 -7.09
C PRO A 89 -22.70 -0.72 -8.33
N ALA A 90 -23.54 -0.64 -9.36
CA ALA A 90 -23.28 -1.28 -10.66
C ALA A 90 -22.13 -0.59 -11.42
N CYS A 91 -21.83 0.66 -11.07
CA CYS A 91 -20.70 1.44 -11.58
C CYS A 91 -19.47 1.14 -10.74
N SER A 92 -18.84 0.03 -11.02
CA SER A 92 -17.70 -0.46 -10.27
C SER A 92 -16.69 -1.17 -11.16
N PHE A 93 -15.44 -1.21 -10.70
CA PHE A 93 -14.36 -1.92 -11.38
C PHE A 93 -13.48 -2.63 -10.32
N PHE A 94 -13.16 -3.87 -10.60
CA PHE A 94 -12.28 -4.67 -9.74
C PHE A 94 -11.00 -5.03 -10.48
N LEU A 95 -9.87 -4.48 -10.03
CA LEU A 95 -8.54 -4.83 -10.50
C LEU A 95 -7.89 -5.79 -9.50
N GLY A 96 -7.86 -7.07 -9.85
CA GLY A 96 -7.21 -8.10 -9.05
C GLY A 96 -5.70 -8.08 -9.21
N ASN A 97 -4.96 -8.37 -8.13
CA ASN A 97 -3.49 -8.41 -8.13
C ASN A 97 -2.84 -7.14 -8.69
N ALA A 98 -3.36 -5.98 -8.32
CA ALA A 98 -2.94 -4.68 -8.82
C ALA A 98 -1.47 -4.37 -8.46
N VAL A 99 -1.08 -4.62 -7.20
CA VAL A 99 0.28 -4.42 -6.69
C VAL A 99 0.62 -5.52 -5.71
N TYR A 100 1.84 -6.04 -5.76
CA TYR A 100 2.35 -6.87 -4.67
C TYR A 100 2.97 -5.96 -3.61
N GLY A 101 2.34 -5.88 -2.46
CA GLY A 101 2.81 -5.04 -1.36
C GLY A 101 4.15 -5.53 -0.80
N PRO A 102 5.00 -4.61 -0.31
CA PRO A 102 6.23 -5.00 0.38
C PRO A 102 5.97 -6.00 1.49
N SER A 103 6.83 -7.01 1.62
CA SER A 103 6.63 -8.09 2.59
C SER A 103 6.81 -7.63 4.02
N TYR A 104 7.66 -6.63 4.22
CA TYR A 104 7.94 -6.00 5.50
C TYR A 104 8.20 -4.51 5.29
N CYS A 105 7.55 -3.72 6.13
CA CYS A 105 7.96 -2.40 6.50
C CYS A 105 8.57 -2.51 7.87
N TYR A 106 9.82 -2.26 7.97
CA TYR A 106 10.44 -2.10 9.28
C TYR A 106 9.84 -0.83 9.90
N VAL A 107 8.79 -1.01 10.69
CA VAL A 107 8.32 0.06 11.57
C VAL A 107 9.33 0.13 12.68
N ASP A 108 10.15 1.18 12.68
CA ASP A 108 10.98 1.50 13.85
C ASP A 108 10.02 1.86 15.01
N GLN A 109 9.50 0.84 15.68
CA GLN A 109 8.67 0.98 16.87
C GLN A 109 9.54 1.26 18.13
N GLY A 110 10.71 1.83 17.93
CA GLY A 110 11.67 2.05 19.01
C GLY A 110 12.43 0.78 19.43
N CYS A 111 12.37 -0.26 18.60
CA CYS A 111 12.96 -1.57 18.84
C CYS A 111 13.88 -1.96 17.68
N PRO A 112 15.05 -1.32 17.56
CA PRO A 112 15.94 -1.53 16.41
C PRO A 112 16.53 -2.94 16.33
N THR A 113 16.31 -3.73 17.35
CA THR A 113 16.79 -5.12 17.49
C THR A 113 15.73 -6.17 17.16
N ASP A 114 14.48 -5.77 16.93
CA ASP A 114 13.40 -6.63 16.38
C ASP A 114 13.50 -6.62 14.85
N LEU A 115 14.33 -7.49 14.31
CA LEU A 115 14.67 -7.49 12.88
C LEU A 115 13.61 -8.15 12.00
N ASN A 116 12.75 -8.96 12.58
CA ASN A 116 11.66 -9.62 11.86
C ASN A 116 10.31 -8.90 12.01
N GLY A 117 10.22 -7.92 12.92
CA GLY A 117 9.03 -7.11 13.14
C GLY A 117 7.88 -7.87 13.81
N ASP A 118 8.17 -8.92 14.60
CA ASP A 118 7.14 -9.73 15.27
C ASP A 118 6.73 -9.17 16.65
N GLY A 119 7.35 -8.09 17.09
CA GLY A 119 7.09 -7.42 18.37
C GLY A 119 7.86 -8.02 19.55
N SER A 120 8.82 -8.90 19.30
CA SER A 120 9.64 -9.52 20.35
C SER A 120 11.05 -9.84 19.89
N ILE A 121 12.04 -9.58 20.72
CA ILE A 121 13.44 -9.86 20.40
C ILE A 121 13.77 -11.29 20.80
N THR A 122 13.94 -12.13 19.80
CA THR A 122 14.04 -13.59 19.96
C THR A 122 15.22 -14.19 19.19
N VAL A 123 15.32 -15.51 19.20
CA VAL A 123 16.30 -16.24 18.38
C VAL A 123 16.10 -15.96 16.89
N ALA A 124 14.87 -15.63 16.45
CA ALA A 124 14.60 -15.32 15.05
C ALA A 124 15.40 -14.08 14.58
N ASP A 125 15.50 -13.04 15.42
CA ASP A 125 16.25 -11.81 15.14
C ASP A 125 17.75 -12.07 15.11
N VAL A 126 18.22 -12.89 16.04
CA VAL A 126 19.63 -13.32 16.06
C VAL A 126 19.98 -14.11 14.79
N LEU A 127 19.09 -14.98 14.32
CA LEU A 127 19.29 -15.72 13.06
C LEU A 127 19.23 -14.80 11.84
N ALA A 128 18.38 -13.78 11.87
CA ALA A 128 18.29 -12.80 10.79
C ALA A 128 19.63 -12.04 10.63
N ILE A 129 20.17 -11.46 11.70
CA ILE A 129 21.45 -10.75 11.61
C ILE A 129 22.62 -11.67 11.24
N LEU A 130 22.62 -12.91 11.75
CA LEU A 130 23.66 -13.88 11.41
C LEU A 130 23.62 -14.28 9.93
N SER A 131 22.49 -14.17 9.26
CA SER A 131 22.38 -14.45 7.82
C SER A 131 23.15 -13.47 6.96
N GLU A 132 23.37 -12.24 7.44
CA GLU A 132 24.13 -11.18 6.77
C GLU A 132 25.47 -10.87 7.47
N PHE A 133 25.90 -11.71 8.39
CA PHE A 133 27.12 -11.47 9.16
C PHE A 133 28.36 -11.31 8.26
N GLY A 134 29.09 -10.21 8.44
CA GLY A 134 30.21 -9.84 7.59
C GLY A 134 29.85 -8.98 6.37
N CYS A 135 28.57 -8.60 6.21
CA CYS A 135 28.16 -7.58 5.26
C CYS A 135 28.87 -6.25 5.55
N THR A 136 29.31 -5.54 4.50
CA THR A 136 30.06 -4.25 4.64
C THR A 136 29.52 -3.17 3.72
N LEU A 137 28.42 -3.41 3.01
CA LEU A 137 27.81 -2.41 2.12
C LEU A 137 26.34 -2.76 1.86
N ASN A 138 25.45 -1.81 2.07
CA ASN A 138 23.99 -1.98 1.90
C ASN A 138 23.44 -3.15 2.73
N CYS A 139 23.83 -3.24 3.97
CA CYS A 139 23.41 -4.28 4.90
C CYS A 139 21.99 -4.00 5.38
N SER A 140 21.11 -5.01 5.37
CA SER A 140 19.71 -4.84 5.77
C SER A 140 19.54 -4.77 7.30
N TYR A 141 20.43 -5.39 8.03
CA TYR A 141 20.34 -5.57 9.49
C TYR A 141 21.47 -4.87 10.27
N ASP A 142 21.95 -3.74 9.77
CA ASP A 142 22.95 -2.90 10.47
C ASP A 142 22.27 -2.15 11.63
N VAL A 143 22.33 -2.73 12.82
CA VAL A 143 21.61 -2.25 14.01
C VAL A 143 22.22 -0.97 14.57
N ASN A 144 23.55 -0.86 14.53
CA ASN A 144 24.27 0.29 15.08
C ASN A 144 24.53 1.42 14.05
N GLY A 145 24.26 1.18 12.75
CA GLY A 145 24.38 2.16 11.68
C GLY A 145 25.82 2.45 11.24
N ASP A 146 26.76 1.53 11.48
CA ASP A 146 28.18 1.71 11.11
C ASP A 146 28.50 1.22 9.68
N ASN A 147 27.51 0.80 8.91
CA ASN A 147 27.55 0.23 7.57
C ASN A 147 28.23 -1.15 7.47
N SER A 148 28.32 -1.87 8.59
CA SER A 148 28.85 -3.23 8.59
C SER A 148 28.15 -4.09 9.64
N ILE A 149 27.87 -5.35 9.31
CA ILE A 149 27.31 -6.30 10.27
C ILE A 149 28.43 -7.10 10.90
N THR A 150 28.67 -6.82 12.17
CA THR A 150 29.78 -7.39 12.97
C THR A 150 29.26 -7.99 14.28
N VAL A 151 30.19 -8.38 15.14
CA VAL A 151 29.86 -8.84 16.49
C VAL A 151 29.18 -7.73 17.31
N SER A 152 29.42 -6.45 16.99
CA SER A 152 28.81 -5.31 17.69
C SER A 152 27.28 -5.35 17.55
N ASP A 153 26.80 -5.53 16.33
CA ASP A 153 25.36 -5.60 16.03
C ASP A 153 24.68 -6.81 16.69
N VAL A 154 25.38 -7.95 16.70
CA VAL A 154 24.89 -9.14 17.41
C VAL A 154 24.80 -8.89 18.92
N LEU A 155 25.75 -8.18 19.50
CA LEU A 155 25.73 -7.82 20.92
C LEU A 155 24.59 -6.83 21.23
N ASP A 156 24.28 -5.92 20.32
CA ASP A 156 23.15 -4.99 20.47
C ASP A 156 21.82 -5.76 20.54
N ILE A 157 21.59 -6.75 19.67
CA ILE A 157 20.41 -7.63 19.75
C ILE A 157 20.42 -8.43 21.05
N LEU A 158 21.54 -8.99 21.44
CA LEU A 158 21.63 -9.80 22.66
C LEU A 158 21.41 -8.96 23.93
N SER A 159 21.67 -7.67 23.89
CA SER A 159 21.46 -6.76 25.04
C SER A 159 19.97 -6.54 25.34
N THR A 160 19.10 -6.73 24.34
CA THR A 160 17.64 -6.58 24.43
C THR A 160 16.90 -7.91 24.27
N PHE A 161 17.64 -9.02 24.27
CA PHE A 161 17.06 -10.36 24.03
C PHE A 161 16.00 -10.73 25.09
N GLY A 162 14.81 -11.05 24.60
CA GLY A 162 13.65 -11.37 25.43
C GLY A 162 12.75 -10.18 25.75
N ASP A 163 13.11 -8.97 25.32
CA ASP A 163 12.26 -7.79 25.45
C ASP A 163 11.09 -7.85 24.46
N LEU A 164 9.99 -7.22 24.83
CA LEU A 164 8.85 -6.98 23.96
C LEU A 164 8.94 -5.55 23.42
N CYS A 165 8.66 -5.40 22.14
CA CYS A 165 8.55 -4.11 21.47
C CYS A 165 7.12 -3.59 21.67
N GLU A 166 6.92 -2.52 22.45
CA GLU A 166 5.62 -1.87 22.70
C GLU A 166 5.40 -0.68 21.77
#